data_d0624fc47e9423a47caa1dbaebe13466
#
_entry.id   d0624fc47e9423a47caa1dbaebe13466
#
_cell.length_a   1.000
_cell.length_b   1.000
_cell.length_c   1.000
_cell.angle_alpha   90.00
_cell.angle_beta   90.00
_cell.angle_gamma   90.00
#
_symmetry.space_group_name_H-M   'P 1'
#
loop_
_entity.id
_entity.type
_entity.pdbx_description
1 polymer ?
#
loop_
_entity_poly.entity_id
_entity_poly.type
_entity_poly.pdbx_seq_one_letter_code
_entity_poly.pdbx_strand_id
1 'polypeptide(L)'
;MCTAAVYKTKDFYFGRNLDYEFPYGEEVTITPRNYPFSFRFQGEMKKHYAMIGMAHVADDYPLYYDAINEKGLGMAGLNFVGNAVYGEPVLGKEERTAGEKKTGMAEGHEIEAEIDNVAQFELPLWLLGQCASVKEARVLLSRINITNTPFNEKYPVSQLHWMIADRKETIVVEAVADGLHVYDNPVGVLANNPPFPQQMFRLNDYRSLSPRQPENSFVPGLELTAYSRGMGAMGLPGDLSSASRFVRAAFVRGNSISGDSEAESVSQFFHILHSVEQQRGCC
;
A
#
# COMPACT_ATOMS: atom_id res chain seq x y z
N MET A 1 -10.74 8.64 -1.63
CA MET A 1 -10.26 7.77 -0.51
C MET A 1 -10.01 6.37 -1.04
N CYS A 2 -9.38 5.47 -0.28
CA CYS A 2 -8.92 4.19 -0.84
C CYS A 2 -8.90 3.10 0.22
N THR A 3 -9.06 1.84 -0.22
CA THR A 3 -8.81 0.67 0.62
C THR A 3 -8.19 -0.42 -0.23
N ALA A 4 -7.00 -0.88 0.11
CA ALA A 4 -6.34 -2.01 -0.55
C ALA A 4 -6.42 -3.25 0.32
N ALA A 5 -6.50 -4.41 -0.32
CA ALA A 5 -6.54 -5.70 0.34
C ALA A 5 -5.82 -6.78 -0.47
N VAL A 6 -5.40 -7.82 0.23
CA VAL A 6 -4.98 -9.08 -0.38
C VAL A 6 -5.94 -10.18 0.03
N TYR A 7 -6.14 -11.14 -0.84
CA TYR A 7 -6.90 -12.35 -0.52
C TYR A 7 -6.14 -13.57 -1.01
N LYS A 8 -6.05 -14.57 -0.17
CA LYS A 8 -5.29 -15.78 -0.45
C LYS A 8 -6.18 -16.99 -0.30
N THR A 9 -6.33 -17.71 -1.39
CA THR A 9 -6.98 -19.02 -1.46
C THR A 9 -5.98 -20.02 -2.00
N LYS A 10 -6.37 -20.81 -3.00
CA LYS A 10 -5.41 -21.57 -3.82
C LYS A 10 -4.44 -20.63 -4.53
N ASP A 11 -4.94 -19.47 -4.98
CA ASP A 11 -4.18 -18.42 -5.63
C ASP A 11 -4.08 -17.15 -4.77
N PHE A 12 -3.36 -16.15 -5.24
CA PHE A 12 -3.13 -14.88 -4.56
C PHE A 12 -3.78 -13.76 -5.35
N TYR A 13 -4.56 -12.94 -4.67
CA TYR A 13 -5.27 -11.80 -5.23
C TYR A 13 -4.84 -10.52 -4.51
N PHE A 14 -4.59 -9.49 -5.30
CA PHE A 14 -4.26 -8.16 -4.84
C PHE A 14 -5.17 -7.15 -5.54
N GLY A 15 -5.75 -6.22 -4.81
CA GLY A 15 -6.63 -5.21 -5.40
C GLY A 15 -7.02 -4.12 -4.42
N ARG A 16 -7.76 -3.14 -4.94
CA ARG A 16 -8.18 -1.99 -4.16
C ARG A 16 -9.46 -1.36 -4.67
N ASN A 17 -10.11 -0.57 -3.81
CA ASN A 17 -11.05 0.46 -4.20
C ASN A 17 -10.27 1.77 -4.40
N LEU A 18 -10.39 2.36 -5.60
CA LEU A 18 -9.85 3.67 -5.94
C LEU A 18 -11.02 4.66 -5.85
N ASP A 19 -11.29 5.17 -4.65
CA ASP A 19 -12.46 6.01 -4.38
C ASP A 19 -12.08 7.49 -4.50
N TYR A 20 -12.48 8.12 -5.60
CA TYR A 20 -12.32 9.55 -5.87
C TYR A 20 -13.65 10.18 -6.27
N GLU A 21 -13.78 11.49 -6.06
CA GLU A 21 -14.98 12.27 -6.38
C GLU A 21 -15.17 12.48 -7.89
N PHE A 22 -14.07 12.44 -8.63
CA PHE A 22 -14.03 12.61 -10.08
C PHE A 22 -12.89 11.77 -10.71
N PRO A 23 -13.02 11.41 -12.01
CA PRO A 23 -11.99 10.64 -12.69
C PRO A 23 -10.73 11.47 -12.93
N TYR A 24 -9.57 10.83 -12.79
CA TYR A 24 -8.26 11.41 -13.11
C TYR A 24 -7.72 10.94 -14.47
N GLY A 25 -8.54 10.28 -15.30
CA GLY A 25 -8.10 9.67 -16.54
C GLY A 25 -7.32 8.39 -16.33
N GLU A 26 -7.73 7.63 -15.30
CA GLU A 26 -7.17 6.33 -15.00
C GLU A 26 -7.55 5.29 -16.04
N GLU A 27 -6.58 4.49 -16.41
CA GLU A 27 -6.75 3.43 -17.39
C GLU A 27 -5.92 2.19 -17.03
N VAL A 28 -6.36 1.02 -17.49
CA VAL A 28 -5.58 -0.21 -17.37
C VAL A 28 -4.38 -0.13 -18.28
N THR A 29 -3.20 -0.05 -17.68
CA THR A 29 -1.93 0.12 -18.38
C THR A 29 -1.07 -1.12 -18.26
N ILE A 30 -0.58 -1.62 -19.39
CA ILE A 30 0.40 -2.72 -19.48
C ILE A 30 1.75 -2.14 -19.85
N THR A 31 2.73 -2.31 -18.98
CA THR A 31 4.13 -2.02 -19.31
C THR A 31 4.84 -3.33 -19.65
N PRO A 32 5.26 -3.53 -20.93
CA PRO A 32 5.97 -4.74 -21.33
C PRO A 32 7.37 -4.77 -20.72
N ARG A 33 7.99 -5.96 -20.68
CA ARG A 33 9.40 -6.08 -20.27
C ARG A 33 10.29 -5.16 -21.08
N ASN A 34 11.25 -4.55 -20.41
CA ASN A 34 12.28 -3.73 -21.05
C ASN A 34 11.75 -2.47 -21.77
N TYR A 35 10.55 -2.00 -21.42
CA TYR A 35 10.12 -0.67 -21.79
C TYR A 35 11.06 0.35 -21.10
N PRO A 36 11.73 1.25 -21.84
CA PRO A 36 12.74 2.10 -21.21
C PRO A 36 12.11 3.14 -20.28
N PHE A 37 12.46 3.08 -18.99
CA PHE A 37 12.11 4.10 -18.01
C PHE A 37 13.30 4.98 -17.69
N SER A 38 13.09 6.29 -17.70
CA SER A 38 14.04 7.27 -17.18
C SER A 38 13.56 7.76 -15.81
N PHE A 39 14.37 7.54 -14.79
CA PHE A 39 14.13 8.00 -13.42
C PHE A 39 14.83 9.33 -13.18
N ARG A 40 14.29 10.14 -12.28
CA ARG A 40 14.82 11.48 -11.96
C ARG A 40 16.27 11.43 -11.47
N PHE A 41 16.63 10.39 -10.71
CA PHE A 41 17.94 10.29 -10.07
C PHE A 41 18.67 8.97 -10.36
N GLN A 42 18.00 7.96 -10.90
CA GLN A 42 18.56 6.62 -11.09
C GLN A 42 18.90 6.29 -12.55
N GLY A 43 18.81 7.30 -13.43
CA GLY A 43 19.08 7.10 -14.84
C GLY A 43 18.03 6.22 -15.53
N GLU A 44 18.46 5.46 -16.54
CA GLU A 44 17.57 4.65 -17.36
C GLU A 44 17.56 3.19 -16.91
N MET A 45 16.34 2.66 -16.70
CA MET A 45 16.11 1.24 -16.43
C MET A 45 15.70 0.53 -17.72
N LYS A 46 16.64 -0.19 -18.34
CA LYS A 46 16.43 -0.92 -19.63
C LYS A 46 15.95 -2.35 -19.45
N LYS A 47 16.10 -2.92 -18.24
CA LYS A 47 15.72 -4.30 -17.96
C LYS A 47 14.86 -4.34 -16.72
N HIS A 48 13.62 -4.78 -16.86
CA HIS A 48 12.67 -4.89 -15.77
C HIS A 48 11.58 -5.92 -16.07
N TYR A 49 10.84 -6.32 -15.06
CA TYR A 49 9.67 -7.17 -15.21
C TYR A 49 8.53 -6.43 -15.90
N ALA A 50 7.72 -7.19 -16.66
CA ALA A 50 6.44 -6.66 -17.14
C ALA A 50 5.49 -6.42 -15.97
N MET A 51 4.63 -5.42 -16.09
CA MET A 51 3.63 -5.10 -15.09
C MET A 51 2.32 -4.63 -15.72
N ILE A 52 1.23 -4.82 -14.99
CA ILE A 52 -0.10 -4.36 -15.34
C ILE A 52 -0.73 -3.71 -14.11
N GLY A 53 -1.45 -2.62 -14.30
CA GLY A 53 -2.13 -1.93 -13.21
C GLY A 53 -2.99 -0.79 -13.70
N MET A 54 -3.57 -0.07 -12.76
CA MET A 54 -4.32 1.15 -13.02
C MET A 54 -3.35 2.34 -12.95
N ALA A 55 -3.27 3.12 -14.03
CA ALA A 55 -2.39 4.28 -14.12
C ALA A 55 -3.08 5.47 -14.79
N HIS A 56 -2.53 6.66 -14.55
CA HIS A 56 -2.69 7.80 -15.44
C HIS A 56 -1.43 7.90 -16.30
N VAL A 57 -1.57 7.83 -17.62
CA VAL A 57 -0.44 7.96 -18.53
C VAL A 57 -0.24 9.45 -18.88
N ALA A 58 0.91 9.99 -18.53
CA ALA A 58 1.31 11.36 -18.84
C ALA A 58 2.70 11.37 -19.46
N ASP A 59 2.86 12.04 -20.59
CA ASP A 59 4.15 12.15 -21.30
C ASP A 59 4.80 10.77 -21.56
N ASP A 60 4.00 9.77 -21.99
CA ASP A 60 4.38 8.37 -22.19
C ASP A 60 4.89 7.67 -20.92
N TYR A 61 4.67 8.26 -19.74
CA TYR A 61 5.05 7.71 -18.44
C TYR A 61 3.81 7.27 -17.65
N PRO A 62 3.73 5.99 -17.23
CA PRO A 62 2.59 5.50 -16.46
C PRO A 62 2.75 5.88 -14.97
N LEU A 63 1.92 6.79 -14.51
CA LEU A 63 1.78 7.13 -13.09
C LEU A 63 0.85 6.11 -12.43
N TYR A 64 1.40 4.99 -11.96
CA TYR A 64 0.64 3.89 -11.40
C TYR A 64 0.02 4.24 -10.04
N TYR A 65 -1.30 4.06 -9.93
CA TYR A 65 -2.01 4.04 -8.64
C TYR A 65 -1.80 2.71 -7.92
N ASP A 66 -1.80 1.63 -8.69
CA ASP A 66 -1.50 0.26 -8.29
C ASP A 66 -1.01 -0.53 -9.50
N ALA A 67 -0.22 -1.56 -9.25
CA ALA A 67 0.19 -2.50 -10.28
C ALA A 67 0.63 -3.84 -9.65
N ILE A 68 0.65 -4.86 -10.49
CA ILE A 68 1.27 -6.15 -10.19
C ILE A 68 2.25 -6.49 -11.30
N ASN A 69 3.42 -7.03 -10.96
CA ASN A 69 4.37 -7.48 -11.95
C ASN A 69 4.20 -8.97 -12.27
N GLU A 70 4.83 -9.43 -13.34
CA GLU A 70 4.78 -10.82 -13.82
C GLU A 70 5.31 -11.86 -12.84
N LYS A 71 5.95 -11.45 -11.73
CA LYS A 71 6.42 -12.31 -10.64
C LYS A 71 5.39 -12.47 -9.53
N GLY A 72 4.29 -11.71 -9.61
CA GLY A 72 3.22 -11.73 -8.61
C GLY A 72 3.47 -10.80 -7.42
N LEU A 73 4.39 -9.84 -7.54
CA LEU A 73 4.54 -8.74 -6.57
C LEU A 73 3.56 -7.62 -6.94
N GLY A 74 2.66 -7.28 -6.01
CA GLY A 74 1.70 -6.19 -6.15
C GLY A 74 2.04 -5.01 -5.27
N MET A 75 1.71 -3.80 -5.72
CA MET A 75 1.87 -2.56 -4.98
C MET A 75 0.70 -1.61 -5.26
N ALA A 76 0.22 -0.92 -4.23
CA ALA A 76 -0.77 0.13 -4.34
C ALA A 76 -0.39 1.34 -3.49
N GLY A 77 -0.50 2.54 -4.06
CA GLY A 77 -0.37 3.80 -3.34
C GLY A 77 -1.74 4.32 -2.91
N LEU A 78 -1.87 4.72 -1.64
CA LEU A 78 -3.10 5.24 -1.05
C LEU A 78 -2.83 6.63 -0.47
N ASN A 79 -3.83 7.52 -0.53
CA ASN A 79 -3.71 8.86 0.05
C ASN A 79 -3.37 8.81 1.54
N PHE A 80 -2.36 9.60 1.93
CA PHE A 80 -1.84 9.69 3.28
C PHE A 80 -1.60 11.15 3.68
N VAL A 81 -2.58 11.98 3.35
CA VAL A 81 -2.52 13.44 3.45
C VAL A 81 -2.26 13.90 4.88
N GLY A 82 -1.30 14.82 5.04
CA GLY A 82 -0.90 15.37 6.34
C GLY A 82 0.04 14.49 7.17
N ASN A 83 0.35 13.26 6.71
CA ASN A 83 1.30 12.37 7.39
C ASN A 83 2.54 12.09 6.53
N ALA A 84 2.39 12.01 5.19
CA ALA A 84 3.52 11.74 4.31
C ALA A 84 4.52 12.90 4.34
N VAL A 85 5.79 12.59 4.59
CA VAL A 85 6.94 13.51 4.55
C VAL A 85 8.05 12.85 3.75
N TYR A 86 8.43 13.47 2.65
CA TYR A 86 9.49 12.99 1.77
C TYR A 86 10.76 13.82 1.93
N GLY A 87 11.91 13.20 1.69
CA GLY A 87 13.22 13.85 1.82
C GLY A 87 13.61 14.69 0.60
N GLU A 88 14.56 15.58 0.79
CA GLU A 88 15.30 16.16 -0.33
C GLU A 88 16.25 15.11 -0.92
N PRO A 89 16.59 15.21 -2.23
CA PRO A 89 17.58 14.33 -2.83
C PRO A 89 18.91 14.40 -2.11
N VAL A 90 19.46 13.26 -1.71
CA VAL A 90 20.80 13.16 -1.10
C VAL A 90 21.82 13.21 -2.23
N LEU A 91 22.66 14.24 -2.26
CA LEU A 91 23.71 14.39 -3.25
C LEU A 91 24.84 13.36 -3.05
N GLY A 92 25.26 12.71 -4.13
CA GLY A 92 26.39 11.80 -4.14
C GLY A 92 27.73 12.50 -3.78
N LYS A 93 28.76 11.73 -3.42
CA LYS A 93 30.08 12.27 -3.04
C LYS A 93 30.73 13.15 -4.11
N GLU A 94 30.45 12.92 -5.39
CA GLU A 94 31.03 13.70 -6.50
C GLU A 94 30.45 15.12 -6.58
N GLU A 95 29.23 15.35 -6.14
CA GLU A 95 28.60 16.67 -6.13
C GLU A 95 28.91 17.48 -4.86
N ARG A 96 29.28 16.80 -3.75
CA ARG A 96 29.70 17.45 -2.48
C ARG A 96 31.06 18.11 -2.56
N THR A 97 31.94 17.68 -3.49
CA THR A 97 33.34 18.19 -3.59
C THR A 97 33.44 19.56 -4.28
N ALA A 98 32.40 20.05 -4.92
CA ALA A 98 32.43 21.35 -5.59
C ALA A 98 32.20 22.57 -4.66
N GLY A 99 31.68 22.36 -3.44
CA GLY A 99 31.23 23.43 -2.55
C GLY A 99 31.96 23.65 -1.22
N GLU A 100 32.63 22.66 -0.62
CA GLU A 100 33.20 22.83 0.72
C GLU A 100 34.58 22.12 0.90
N LYS A 101 35.65 22.91 0.84
CA LYS A 101 36.93 22.53 1.45
C LYS A 101 36.84 22.77 2.96
N LYS A 102 36.65 21.71 3.76
CA LYS A 102 37.01 21.72 5.19
C LYS A 102 37.95 20.56 5.50
N THR A 103 39.10 20.95 5.96
CA THR A 103 40.19 20.14 6.52
C THR A 103 39.75 19.43 7.79
N GLY A 104 40.01 18.11 7.87
CA GLY A 104 39.84 17.34 9.10
C GLY A 104 40.00 15.84 8.83
N MET A 105 41.20 15.32 9.15
CA MET A 105 41.49 13.88 9.11
C MET A 105 40.65 13.14 10.15
N ALA A 106 39.99 12.07 9.74
CA ALA A 106 39.73 10.90 10.56
C ALA A 106 39.57 9.68 9.62
N GLU A 107 40.49 8.74 9.75
CA GLU A 107 40.43 7.43 9.11
C GLU A 107 39.34 6.59 9.79
N GLY A 108 38.29 6.26 9.06
CA GLY A 108 37.28 5.27 9.41
C GLY A 108 36.64 4.85 8.12
N HIS A 109 36.88 3.63 7.67
CA HIS A 109 36.16 3.05 6.52
C HIS A 109 34.70 2.75 6.91
N GLU A 110 33.86 3.77 6.96
CA GLU A 110 32.43 3.57 6.83
C GLU A 110 32.12 3.39 5.34
N ILE A 111 31.71 2.20 4.96
CA ILE A 111 31.04 1.95 3.68
C ILE A 111 29.69 2.66 3.83
N GLU A 112 29.61 3.95 3.49
CA GLU A 112 28.33 4.62 3.35
C GLU A 112 27.57 3.88 2.25
N ALA A 113 26.49 3.20 2.64
CA ALA A 113 25.60 2.55 1.70
C ALA A 113 25.10 3.60 0.70
N GLU A 114 25.22 3.30 -0.57
CA GLU A 114 24.69 4.13 -1.65
C GLU A 114 23.19 4.29 -1.45
N ILE A 115 22.70 5.52 -1.30
CA ILE A 115 21.30 5.84 -1.09
C ILE A 115 20.63 6.06 -2.45
N ASP A 116 19.60 5.27 -2.76
CA ASP A 116 18.82 5.42 -3.96
C ASP A 116 17.78 6.55 -3.78
N ASN A 117 17.98 7.70 -4.41
CA ASN A 117 16.95 8.73 -4.50
C ASN A 117 15.87 8.30 -5.51
N VAL A 118 14.61 8.19 -5.09
CA VAL A 118 13.50 7.81 -5.95
C VAL A 118 12.32 8.76 -5.70
N ALA A 119 11.83 9.42 -6.74
CA ALA A 119 10.66 10.26 -6.59
C ALA A 119 9.44 9.42 -6.20
N GLN A 120 8.54 9.98 -5.40
CA GLN A 120 7.40 9.23 -4.86
C GLN A 120 6.52 8.59 -5.96
N PHE A 121 6.37 9.24 -7.11
CA PHE A 121 5.60 8.71 -8.24
C PHE A 121 6.33 7.59 -9.00
N GLU A 122 7.65 7.50 -8.88
CA GLU A 122 8.49 6.48 -9.50
C GLU A 122 8.54 5.18 -8.68
N LEU A 123 8.18 5.25 -7.39
CA LEU A 123 8.35 4.14 -6.46
C LEU A 123 7.70 2.82 -6.93
N PRO A 124 6.46 2.82 -7.50
CA PRO A 124 5.89 1.58 -8.03
C PRO A 124 6.71 0.97 -9.15
N LEU A 125 7.16 1.78 -10.12
CA LEU A 125 8.00 1.31 -11.23
C LEU A 125 9.37 0.83 -10.75
N TRP A 126 9.99 1.57 -9.81
CA TRP A 126 11.29 1.23 -9.25
C TRP A 126 11.28 -0.11 -8.54
N LEU A 127 10.27 -0.37 -7.69
CA LEU A 127 10.17 -1.62 -6.95
C LEU A 127 9.68 -2.78 -7.83
N LEU A 128 8.56 -2.59 -8.54
CA LEU A 128 7.96 -3.66 -9.34
C LEU A 128 8.82 -4.05 -10.54
N GLY A 129 9.62 -3.13 -11.06
CA GLY A 129 10.54 -3.40 -12.16
C GLY A 129 11.67 -4.34 -11.78
N GLN A 130 12.12 -4.33 -10.54
CA GLN A 130 13.34 -5.01 -10.09
C GLN A 130 13.07 -6.19 -9.14
N CYS A 131 11.98 -6.13 -8.35
CA CYS A 131 11.73 -7.10 -7.29
C CYS A 131 10.75 -8.18 -7.73
N ALA A 132 11.08 -9.44 -7.45
CA ALA A 132 10.20 -10.58 -7.64
C ALA A 132 9.39 -10.93 -6.38
N SER A 133 9.70 -10.32 -5.24
CA SER A 133 9.11 -10.64 -3.95
C SER A 133 9.18 -9.48 -2.96
N VAL A 134 8.34 -9.52 -1.92
CA VAL A 134 8.40 -8.59 -0.78
C VAL A 134 9.77 -8.63 -0.11
N LYS A 135 10.39 -9.81 -0.02
CA LYS A 135 11.74 -9.96 0.54
C LYS A 135 12.78 -9.12 -0.22
N GLU A 136 12.72 -9.12 -1.55
CA GLU A 136 13.61 -8.30 -2.39
C GLU A 136 13.27 -6.81 -2.28
N ALA A 137 11.97 -6.47 -2.22
CA ALA A 137 11.52 -5.09 -2.02
C ALA A 137 12.04 -4.51 -0.69
N ARG A 138 12.08 -5.30 0.40
CA ARG A 138 12.66 -4.87 1.69
C ARG A 138 14.14 -4.49 1.57
N VAL A 139 14.90 -5.22 0.75
CA VAL A 139 16.33 -4.92 0.53
C VAL A 139 16.49 -3.59 -0.20
N LEU A 140 15.69 -3.30 -1.22
CA LEU A 140 15.72 -1.99 -1.87
C LEU A 140 15.24 -0.88 -0.95
N LEU A 141 14.16 -1.10 -0.19
CA LEU A 141 13.60 -0.12 0.75
C LEU A 141 14.56 0.25 1.88
N SER A 142 15.51 -0.62 2.24
CA SER A 142 16.49 -0.31 3.30
C SER A 142 17.51 0.75 2.92
N ARG A 143 17.63 1.11 1.64
CA ARG A 143 18.58 2.09 1.12
C ARG A 143 17.93 3.21 0.28
N ILE A 144 16.61 3.25 0.23
CA ILE A 144 15.89 4.24 -0.57
C ILE A 144 15.67 5.54 0.20
N ASN A 145 15.78 6.66 -0.50
CA ASN A 145 15.26 7.96 -0.09
C ASN A 145 14.11 8.33 -1.01
N ILE A 146 12.89 8.35 -0.48
CA ILE A 146 11.73 8.80 -1.25
C ILE A 146 11.75 10.32 -1.29
N THR A 147 11.88 10.90 -2.49
CA THR A 147 12.11 12.33 -2.64
C THR A 147 10.83 13.14 -2.86
N ASN A 148 10.88 14.39 -2.38
CA ASN A 148 9.83 15.40 -2.57
C ASN A 148 9.92 16.02 -3.98
N THR A 149 9.95 15.18 -5.01
CA THR A 149 10.11 15.59 -6.40
C THR A 149 8.80 15.42 -7.16
N PRO A 150 8.19 16.48 -7.71
CA PRO A 150 6.97 16.37 -8.51
C PRO A 150 7.26 15.72 -9.87
N PHE A 151 6.21 15.16 -10.50
CA PHE A 151 6.33 14.70 -11.88
C PHE A 151 6.52 15.89 -12.83
N ASN A 152 5.67 16.91 -12.72
CA ASN A 152 5.78 18.21 -13.38
C ASN A 152 4.88 19.23 -12.66
N GLU A 153 4.75 20.45 -13.17
CA GLU A 153 3.92 21.51 -12.56
C GLU A 153 2.43 21.14 -12.48
N LYS A 154 1.93 20.33 -13.42
CA LYS A 154 0.52 19.87 -13.45
C LYS A 154 0.27 18.74 -12.45
N TYR A 155 1.28 17.92 -12.18
CA TYR A 155 1.20 16.77 -11.29
C TYR A 155 2.19 16.96 -10.14
N PRO A 156 1.77 17.66 -9.08
CA PRO A 156 2.60 17.91 -7.91
C PRO A 156 2.83 16.63 -7.09
N VAL A 157 3.63 16.75 -6.06
CA VAL A 157 3.91 15.64 -5.13
C VAL A 157 2.64 15.16 -4.47
N SER A 158 2.36 13.86 -4.59
CA SER A 158 1.23 13.20 -3.95
C SER A 158 1.65 12.63 -2.59
N GLN A 159 0.85 12.92 -1.57
CA GLN A 159 1.08 12.39 -0.22
C GLN A 159 0.49 10.97 -0.13
N LEU A 160 1.35 9.97 -0.22
CA LEU A 160 0.98 8.57 -0.27
C LEU A 160 1.68 7.74 0.81
N HIS A 161 1.08 6.62 1.15
CA HIS A 161 1.71 5.44 1.71
C HIS A 161 1.38 4.23 0.84
N TRP A 162 2.11 3.14 1.00
CA TRP A 162 2.00 2.03 0.06
C TRP A 162 1.80 0.69 0.77
N MET A 163 0.96 -0.15 0.16
CA MET A 163 0.89 -1.57 0.47
C MET A 163 1.63 -2.34 -0.62
N ILE A 164 2.55 -3.20 -0.22
CA ILE A 164 3.30 -4.09 -1.11
C ILE A 164 3.06 -5.52 -0.66
N ALA A 165 2.74 -6.41 -1.58
CA ALA A 165 2.41 -7.78 -1.23
C ALA A 165 2.78 -8.77 -2.31
N ASP A 166 3.16 -9.96 -1.88
CA ASP A 166 3.24 -11.17 -2.68
C ASP A 166 2.45 -12.30 -2.00
N ARG A 167 2.53 -13.50 -2.56
CA ARG A 167 1.83 -14.68 -2.00
C ARG A 167 2.23 -15.01 -0.56
N LYS A 168 3.39 -14.57 -0.09
CA LYS A 168 3.96 -14.93 1.23
C LYS A 168 3.79 -13.85 2.27
N GLU A 169 4.01 -12.60 1.89
CA GLU A 169 4.13 -11.47 2.80
C GLU A 169 3.32 -10.26 2.30
N THR A 170 2.90 -9.45 3.24
CA THR A 170 2.33 -8.11 2.98
C THR A 170 3.01 -7.11 3.90
N ILE A 171 3.41 -5.97 3.36
CA ILE A 171 4.03 -4.88 4.09
C ILE A 171 3.34 -3.55 3.79
N VAL A 172 3.52 -2.61 4.71
CA VAL A 172 3.14 -1.20 4.53
C VAL A 172 4.39 -0.35 4.59
N VAL A 173 4.51 0.59 3.66
CA VAL A 173 5.61 1.55 3.59
C VAL A 173 5.06 2.95 3.84
N GLU A 174 5.57 3.62 4.86
CA GLU A 174 5.19 4.97 5.25
C GLU A 174 6.45 5.84 5.42
N ALA A 175 6.55 6.92 4.64
CA ALA A 175 7.55 7.96 4.83
C ALA A 175 6.88 9.08 5.64
N VAL A 176 7.32 9.28 6.87
CA VAL A 176 6.75 10.24 7.83
C VAL A 176 7.85 11.09 8.45
N ALA A 177 7.49 12.01 9.35
CA ALA A 177 8.42 13.01 9.87
C ALA A 177 9.68 12.44 10.55
N ASP A 178 9.63 11.24 11.12
CA ASP A 178 10.76 10.56 11.75
C ASP A 178 11.46 9.53 10.85
N GLY A 179 11.07 9.44 9.57
CA GLY A 179 11.75 8.63 8.56
C GLY A 179 10.86 7.69 7.77
N LEU A 180 11.53 6.78 7.04
CA LEU A 180 10.88 5.74 6.26
C LEU A 180 10.68 4.49 7.13
N HIS A 181 9.44 4.05 7.23
CA HIS A 181 9.06 2.86 7.98
C HIS A 181 8.51 1.77 7.07
N VAL A 182 8.89 0.54 7.36
CA VAL A 182 8.38 -0.67 6.68
C VAL A 182 7.79 -1.60 7.73
N TYR A 183 6.46 -1.70 7.74
CA TYR A 183 5.73 -2.49 8.72
C TYR A 183 5.28 -3.82 8.12
N ASP A 184 5.32 -4.89 8.92
CA ASP A 184 4.62 -6.13 8.60
C ASP A 184 3.12 -5.92 8.69
N ASN A 185 2.38 -6.40 7.69
CA ASN A 185 0.94 -6.26 7.64
C ASN A 185 0.24 -7.64 7.73
N PRO A 186 -0.01 -8.14 8.93
CA PRO A 186 -0.61 -9.46 9.13
C PRO A 186 -2.09 -9.51 8.73
N VAL A 187 -2.77 -8.37 8.68
CA VAL A 187 -4.19 -8.31 8.30
C VAL A 187 -4.42 -8.14 6.80
N GLY A 188 -3.35 -7.86 6.03
CA GLY A 188 -3.40 -7.77 4.58
C GLY A 188 -4.38 -6.72 4.05
N VAL A 189 -4.55 -5.62 4.78
CA VAL A 189 -5.43 -4.49 4.43
C VAL A 189 -4.68 -3.18 4.70
N LEU A 190 -4.90 -2.18 3.88
CA LEU A 190 -4.49 -0.80 4.13
C LEU A 190 -5.63 0.14 3.71
N ALA A 191 -5.90 1.13 4.55
CA ALA A 191 -6.80 2.24 4.20
C ALA A 191 -5.98 3.54 4.04
N ASN A 192 -6.50 4.67 4.51
CA ASN A 192 -5.79 5.96 4.48
C ASN A 192 -5.25 6.28 5.89
N ASN A 193 -5.38 7.54 6.33
CA ASN A 193 -5.05 7.97 7.71
C ASN A 193 -5.87 7.19 8.76
N PRO A 194 -5.34 7.03 9.98
CA PRO A 194 -4.05 7.45 10.50
C PRO A 194 -2.91 6.51 10.07
N PRO A 195 -1.65 6.74 10.51
CA PRO A 195 -0.53 5.83 10.30
C PRO A 195 -0.83 4.38 10.68
N PHE A 196 -0.24 3.45 9.95
CA PHE A 196 -0.55 2.01 10.03
C PHE A 196 -0.47 1.42 11.46
N PRO A 197 0.52 1.76 12.31
CA PRO A 197 0.55 1.27 13.68
C PRO A 197 -0.69 1.66 14.50
N GLN A 198 -1.24 2.85 14.26
CA GLN A 198 -2.46 3.30 14.93
C GLN A 198 -3.70 2.56 14.41
N GLN A 199 -3.76 2.27 13.11
CA GLN A 199 -4.81 1.43 12.53
C GLN A 199 -4.78 0.03 13.14
N MET A 200 -3.60 -0.57 13.27
CA MET A 200 -3.41 -1.88 13.91
C MET A 200 -3.80 -1.85 15.40
N PHE A 201 -3.38 -0.82 16.13
CA PHE A 201 -3.73 -0.67 17.55
C PHE A 201 -5.25 -0.62 17.74
N ARG A 202 -5.98 0.06 16.89
CA ARG A 202 -7.43 0.17 16.96
C ARG A 202 -8.17 -1.17 16.83
N LEU A 203 -7.59 -2.18 16.22
CA LEU A 203 -8.21 -3.52 16.15
C LEU A 203 -8.46 -4.14 17.54
N ASN A 204 -7.74 -3.68 18.58
CA ASN A 204 -7.96 -4.14 19.95
C ASN A 204 -9.37 -3.83 20.47
N ASP A 205 -9.98 -2.74 20.00
CA ASP A 205 -11.34 -2.33 20.40
C ASP A 205 -12.39 -3.31 19.85
N TYR A 206 -12.05 -4.04 18.79
CA TYR A 206 -12.94 -4.94 18.05
C TYR A 206 -12.62 -6.43 18.25
N ARG A 207 -11.77 -6.78 19.20
CA ARG A 207 -11.33 -8.16 19.45
C ARG A 207 -12.45 -9.13 19.83
N SER A 208 -13.61 -8.61 20.25
CA SER A 208 -14.80 -9.41 20.58
C SER A 208 -15.64 -9.79 19.37
N LEU A 209 -15.40 -9.16 18.23
CA LEU A 209 -16.13 -9.46 17.00
C LEU A 209 -15.84 -10.89 16.52
N SER A 210 -16.86 -11.56 16.03
CA SER A 210 -16.80 -12.94 15.57
C SER A 210 -17.75 -13.16 14.40
N PRO A 211 -17.43 -14.03 13.42
CA PRO A 211 -18.39 -14.50 12.44
C PRO A 211 -19.41 -15.50 13.03
N ARG A 212 -19.14 -15.97 14.25
CA ARG A 212 -20.01 -16.93 14.97
C ARG A 212 -21.09 -16.18 15.74
N GLN A 213 -22.21 -16.88 15.98
CA GLN A 213 -23.27 -16.39 16.84
C GLN A 213 -22.79 -16.30 18.29
N PRO A 214 -23.00 -15.15 18.98
CA PRO A 214 -22.58 -15.00 20.36
C PRO A 214 -23.46 -15.85 21.29
N GLU A 215 -22.87 -16.36 22.36
CA GLU A 215 -23.59 -16.93 23.47
C GLU A 215 -24.20 -15.83 24.34
N ASN A 216 -25.30 -16.15 25.02
CA ASN A 216 -25.91 -15.22 25.97
C ASN A 216 -25.07 -15.09 27.24
N SER A 217 -24.39 -13.97 27.40
CA SER A 217 -23.59 -13.62 28.57
C SER A 217 -23.99 -12.27 29.19
N PHE A 218 -25.17 -11.74 28.80
CA PHE A 218 -25.56 -10.37 29.15
C PHE A 218 -25.80 -10.19 30.65
N VAL A 219 -26.66 -11.04 31.25
CA VAL A 219 -26.91 -11.07 32.68
C VAL A 219 -27.19 -12.52 33.12
N PRO A 220 -26.62 -13.02 34.22
CA PRO A 220 -26.93 -14.34 34.71
C PRO A 220 -28.44 -14.53 34.96
N GLY A 221 -29.00 -15.63 34.44
CA GLY A 221 -30.43 -15.97 34.63
C GLY A 221 -31.39 -15.24 33.70
N LEU A 222 -30.95 -14.37 32.83
CA LEU A 222 -31.78 -13.75 31.80
C LEU A 222 -31.63 -14.52 30.50
N GLU A 223 -32.72 -15.18 30.07
CA GLU A 223 -32.74 -15.93 28.81
C GLU A 223 -32.96 -14.99 27.62
N LEU A 224 -31.89 -14.77 26.84
CA LEU A 224 -31.91 -14.02 25.57
C LEU A 224 -31.57 -14.95 24.42
N THR A 225 -32.27 -14.78 23.29
CA THR A 225 -32.06 -15.57 22.08
C THR A 225 -31.63 -14.72 20.92
N ALA A 226 -30.78 -15.28 20.07
CA ALA A 226 -30.40 -14.61 18.84
C ALA A 226 -31.59 -14.53 17.87
N TYR A 227 -31.91 -13.35 17.37
CA TYR A 227 -33.04 -13.11 16.44
C TYR A 227 -32.62 -13.11 14.98
N SER A 228 -31.30 -13.07 14.68
CA SER A 228 -30.78 -13.10 13.30
C SER A 228 -29.38 -13.70 13.25
N ARG A 229 -28.91 -14.04 12.04
CA ARG A 229 -27.49 -14.36 11.79
C ARG A 229 -26.67 -13.08 11.80
N GLY A 230 -25.34 -13.21 12.02
CA GLY A 230 -24.38 -12.10 11.96
C GLY A 230 -24.29 -11.28 13.25
N MET A 231 -24.99 -11.66 14.32
CA MET A 231 -24.97 -10.91 15.58
C MET A 231 -23.60 -10.90 16.29
N GLY A 232 -22.69 -11.83 15.95
CA GLY A 232 -21.31 -11.78 16.44
C GLY A 232 -20.49 -10.62 15.88
N ALA A 233 -20.96 -9.98 14.81
CA ALA A 233 -20.35 -8.77 14.24
C ALA A 233 -21.02 -7.47 14.74
N MET A 234 -21.87 -7.52 15.78
CA MET A 234 -22.47 -6.30 16.35
C MET A 234 -21.38 -5.39 16.90
N GLY A 235 -21.40 -4.13 16.45
CA GLY A 235 -20.35 -3.14 16.74
C GLY A 235 -19.27 -3.04 15.67
N LEU A 236 -19.32 -3.85 14.60
CA LEU A 236 -18.48 -3.63 13.42
C LEU A 236 -18.79 -2.24 12.84
N PRO A 237 -17.77 -1.35 12.68
CA PRO A 237 -18.01 0.03 12.30
C PRO A 237 -18.54 0.13 10.87
N GLY A 238 -19.64 0.87 10.66
CA GLY A 238 -20.32 1.03 9.38
C GLY A 238 -20.08 2.36 8.68
N ASP A 239 -19.45 3.33 9.35
CA ASP A 239 -19.15 4.63 8.75
C ASP A 239 -18.03 4.56 7.69
N LEU A 240 -17.92 5.62 6.89
CA LEU A 240 -17.02 5.68 5.73
C LEU A 240 -15.60 6.15 6.05
N SER A 241 -15.29 6.45 7.32
CA SER A 241 -13.95 6.90 7.72
C SER A 241 -12.90 5.83 7.41
N SER A 242 -11.66 6.29 7.17
CA SER A 242 -10.54 5.41 6.87
C SER A 242 -10.33 4.34 7.95
N ALA A 243 -10.37 4.74 9.21
CA ALA A 243 -10.16 3.82 10.33
C ALA A 243 -11.28 2.77 10.43
N SER A 244 -12.52 3.13 10.15
CA SER A 244 -13.66 2.20 10.14
C SER A 244 -13.62 1.24 8.95
N ARG A 245 -13.22 1.74 7.77
CA ARG A 245 -13.01 0.90 6.59
C ARG A 245 -11.87 -0.11 6.81
N PHE A 246 -10.78 0.31 7.46
CA PHE A 246 -9.68 -0.59 7.80
C PHE A 246 -10.16 -1.74 8.70
N VAL A 247 -10.87 -1.45 9.79
CA VAL A 247 -11.42 -2.45 10.72
C VAL A 247 -12.38 -3.39 9.98
N ARG A 248 -13.32 -2.82 9.22
CA ARG A 248 -14.32 -3.60 8.48
C ARG A 248 -13.69 -4.51 7.43
N ALA A 249 -12.76 -3.98 6.63
CA ALA A 249 -12.05 -4.78 5.62
C ALA A 249 -11.20 -5.89 6.27
N ALA A 250 -10.50 -5.59 7.37
CA ALA A 250 -9.71 -6.58 8.10
C ALA A 250 -10.59 -7.72 8.64
N PHE A 251 -11.75 -7.39 9.26
CA PHE A 251 -12.70 -8.37 9.76
C PHE A 251 -13.30 -9.22 8.62
N VAL A 252 -13.82 -8.57 7.58
CA VAL A 252 -14.47 -9.26 6.46
C VAL A 252 -13.45 -10.14 5.73
N ARG A 253 -12.30 -9.59 5.36
CA ARG A 253 -11.22 -10.35 4.69
C ARG A 253 -10.76 -11.54 5.53
N GLY A 254 -10.53 -11.34 6.83
CA GLY A 254 -10.01 -12.37 7.73
C GLY A 254 -10.97 -13.53 8.00
N ASN A 255 -12.28 -13.29 7.84
CA ASN A 255 -13.34 -14.28 8.10
C ASN A 255 -14.05 -14.77 6.83
N SER A 256 -13.70 -14.25 5.65
CA SER A 256 -14.27 -14.68 4.38
C SER A 256 -13.74 -16.04 3.95
N ILE A 257 -14.63 -16.86 3.42
CA ILE A 257 -14.34 -18.17 2.86
C ILE A 257 -14.71 -18.16 1.38
N SER A 258 -13.85 -18.72 0.54
CA SER A 258 -14.08 -18.93 -0.89
C SER A 258 -14.20 -20.42 -1.20
N GLY A 259 -14.82 -20.73 -2.34
CA GLY A 259 -14.67 -22.04 -2.96
C GLY A 259 -13.27 -22.26 -3.58
N ASP A 260 -13.10 -23.40 -4.23
CA ASP A 260 -11.77 -23.82 -4.73
C ASP A 260 -11.42 -23.28 -6.13
N SER A 261 -12.41 -22.75 -6.86
CA SER A 261 -12.19 -22.20 -8.21
C SER A 261 -11.70 -20.76 -8.18
N GLU A 262 -10.99 -20.37 -9.24
CA GLU A 262 -10.59 -18.99 -9.48
C GLU A 262 -11.80 -18.05 -9.49
N ALA A 263 -12.88 -18.42 -10.20
CA ALA A 263 -14.08 -17.61 -10.32
C ALA A 263 -14.74 -17.34 -8.95
N GLU A 264 -14.82 -18.35 -8.08
CA GLU A 264 -15.34 -18.19 -6.72
C GLU A 264 -14.42 -17.29 -5.88
N SER A 265 -13.12 -17.46 -5.99
CA SER A 265 -12.13 -16.65 -5.28
C SER A 265 -12.17 -15.18 -5.72
N VAL A 266 -12.25 -14.92 -7.02
CA VAL A 266 -12.39 -13.56 -7.57
C VAL A 266 -13.71 -12.92 -7.11
N SER A 267 -14.82 -13.66 -7.21
CA SER A 267 -16.12 -13.18 -6.73
C SER A 267 -16.08 -12.83 -5.24
N GLN A 268 -15.50 -13.72 -4.41
CA GLN A 268 -15.37 -13.47 -2.97
C GLN A 268 -14.45 -12.27 -2.68
N PHE A 269 -13.38 -12.08 -3.45
CA PHE A 269 -12.51 -10.94 -3.27
C PHE A 269 -13.21 -9.61 -3.60
N PHE A 270 -14.04 -9.58 -4.63
CA PHE A 270 -14.91 -8.42 -4.90
C PHE A 270 -15.88 -8.15 -3.76
N HIS A 271 -16.50 -9.18 -3.16
CA HIS A 271 -17.36 -9.00 -1.98
C HIS A 271 -16.59 -8.41 -0.78
N ILE A 272 -15.32 -8.79 -0.59
CA ILE A 272 -14.47 -8.18 0.45
C ILE A 272 -14.28 -6.69 0.16
N LEU A 273 -13.91 -6.32 -1.07
CA LEU A 273 -13.70 -4.94 -1.47
C LEU A 273 -15.01 -4.12 -1.42
N HIS A 274 -16.14 -4.68 -1.86
CA HIS A 274 -17.44 -4.02 -1.79
C HIS A 274 -17.89 -3.70 -0.36
N SER A 275 -17.42 -4.45 0.64
CA SER A 275 -17.74 -4.16 2.05
C SER A 275 -17.24 -2.78 2.51
N VAL A 276 -16.31 -2.17 1.78
CA VAL A 276 -15.68 -0.87 2.09
C VAL A 276 -15.68 0.10 0.90
N GLU A 277 -16.43 -0.23 -0.13
CA GLU A 277 -16.67 0.64 -1.28
C GLU A 277 -17.38 1.93 -0.85
N GLN A 278 -17.01 3.04 -1.46
CA GLN A 278 -17.62 4.34 -1.16
C GLN A 278 -18.45 4.84 -2.33
N GLN A 279 -19.65 5.25 -2.03
CA GLN A 279 -20.60 5.78 -3.00
C GLN A 279 -20.26 7.23 -3.32
N ARG A 280 -20.32 7.57 -4.60
CA ARG A 280 -20.10 8.95 -5.07
C ARG A 280 -21.06 9.93 -4.37
N GLY A 281 -20.50 10.99 -3.81
CA GLY A 281 -21.25 12.02 -3.08
C GLY A 281 -21.46 11.74 -1.59
N CYS A 282 -20.96 10.60 -1.06
CA CYS A 282 -21.03 10.29 0.37
C CYS A 282 -19.74 10.63 1.15
N CYS A 283 -18.66 10.97 0.45
CA CYS A 283 -17.38 11.35 1.06
C CYS A 283 -16.53 12.17 0.09
#